data_6e0775db22cae14f96467e16c6a2e62e
#
_entry.id   6e0775db22cae14f96467e16c6a2e62e
#
_cell.length_a   1.000
_cell.length_b   1.000
_cell.length_c   1.000
_cell.angle_alpha   90.00
_cell.angle_beta   90.00
_cell.angle_gamma   90.00
#
_symmetry.space_group_name_H-M   'P 1'
#
loop_
_entity.id
_entity.type
_entity.pdbx_description
1 polymer ?
#
loop_
_entity_poly.entity_id
_entity_poly.type
_entity_poly.pdbx_seq_one_letter_code
_entity_poly.pdbx_strand_id
1 'polypeptide(L)'
;IIKSHLKTESNHFTIKIVNMNFSVDDASQRSSLEDFKAIFTGRSGFMVLMALLIIIVSNLIMSVITSKTITAPIKKLSDGANEIAGGNLDHHIEYDSTNEIGTTVKSINDMTDKLKASIEVQTEMARSRKEMTAGIAHDLRTPLTSIKGYVEGLRDGIANTPEKQEKYLQTIYSSALDMEKLLDELLTLSRLESGSTQLETIKVDINDYILEYLTEKQRNVDASRITLTYAGPNIKQKAYVMLDPNRFSRVLNNIISNSLKYSSSARKLVVSISLEIYDKSVIIAVSDNGIGITDENLKHIFETFYRADQARTRVRDGSGLGLAVCKEIVELHNGHIWATSKEGSGTTIMISLNREA
;
A
#
# COMPACT_ATOMS: atom_id res chain seq x y z
N ILE A 1 4.82 27.16 45.75
CA ILE A 1 4.03 28.43 45.85
C ILE A 1 4.87 29.53 45.17
N ILE A 2 4.77 29.74 43.89
CA ILE A 2 5.23 30.94 43.23
C ILE A 2 4.20 31.27 42.15
N LYS A 3 3.37 32.28 42.42
CA LYS A 3 2.49 32.91 41.47
C LYS A 3 3.33 33.89 40.63
N SER A 4 3.58 33.60 39.38
CA SER A 4 4.11 34.58 38.44
C SER A 4 2.96 35.39 37.85
N HIS A 5 2.90 36.64 38.22
CA HIS A 5 2.03 37.63 37.56
C HIS A 5 2.62 37.98 36.22
N LEU A 6 1.96 37.55 35.16
CA LEU A 6 2.14 38.16 33.85
C LEU A 6 1.25 39.39 33.73
N LYS A 7 1.89 40.56 33.86
CA LYS A 7 1.27 41.86 33.68
C LYS A 7 1.34 42.18 32.20
N THR A 8 0.19 42.10 31.53
CA THR A 8 0.04 42.54 30.12
C THR A 8 0.11 44.07 30.10
N GLU A 9 1.19 44.62 29.61
CA GLU A 9 1.28 46.06 29.34
C GLU A 9 0.49 46.34 28.08
N SER A 10 -0.68 46.93 28.24
CA SER A 10 -1.40 47.57 27.13
C SER A 10 -0.70 48.93 26.86
N ASN A 11 -0.16 49.09 25.65
CA ASN A 11 0.40 50.32 25.19
C ASN A 11 -0.72 51.37 25.05
N HIS A 12 -1.03 52.06 26.14
CA HIS A 12 -1.77 53.28 26.12
C HIS A 12 -0.76 54.42 25.82
N PHE A 13 -0.82 54.98 24.61
CA PHE A 13 -0.24 56.24 24.31
C PHE A 13 -1.00 57.32 25.07
N THR A 14 -0.51 57.69 26.23
CA THR A 14 -1.03 58.83 26.98
C THR A 14 -0.44 60.09 26.36
N ILE A 15 -1.23 60.79 25.53
CA ILE A 15 -0.88 62.16 25.11
C ILE A 15 -1.00 63.02 26.35
N LYS A 16 0.17 63.41 26.94
CA LYS A 16 0.23 64.36 28.04
C LYS A 16 -0.08 65.71 27.45
N ILE A 17 -1.33 66.15 27.56
CA ILE A 17 -1.72 67.53 27.26
C ILE A 17 -1.12 68.33 28.42
N VAL A 18 -0.02 69.03 28.16
CA VAL A 18 0.53 70.03 29.06
C VAL A 18 -0.49 71.16 29.15
N ASN A 19 -1.19 71.28 30.30
CA ASN A 19 -1.97 72.48 30.60
C ASN A 19 -1.03 73.63 30.72
N MET A 20 -0.76 74.32 29.61
CA MET A 20 -0.31 75.72 29.65
C MET A 20 -1.53 76.54 30.00
N ASN A 21 -1.53 77.14 31.24
CA ASN A 21 -2.43 78.19 31.57
C ASN A 21 -2.05 79.41 30.68
N PHE A 22 -2.69 79.48 29.52
CA PHE A 22 -2.72 80.65 28.74
C PHE A 22 -3.71 81.59 29.36
N SER A 23 -3.24 82.71 29.97
CA SER A 23 -4.05 83.90 30.15
C SER A 23 -4.28 84.46 28.73
N VAL A 24 -5.45 84.16 28.26
CA VAL A 24 -5.81 84.49 26.87
C VAL A 24 -6.21 85.91 26.82
N ASP A 25 -5.34 86.75 26.30
CA ASP A 25 -5.80 88.03 25.78
C ASP A 25 -6.64 87.74 24.57
N ASP A 26 -7.89 88.16 24.58
CA ASP A 26 -8.90 88.01 23.51
C ASP A 26 -8.38 88.43 22.10
N ALA A 27 -7.39 89.26 22.01
CA ALA A 27 -6.74 89.67 20.77
C ALA A 27 -5.87 88.56 20.16
N SER A 28 -5.17 87.75 20.99
CA SER A 28 -4.28 86.66 20.47
C SER A 28 -5.08 85.39 20.00
N GLN A 29 -6.28 85.19 20.56
CA GLN A 29 -7.15 84.13 20.06
C GLN A 29 -7.79 84.49 18.71
N ARG A 30 -8.15 85.74 18.52
CA ARG A 30 -8.71 86.15 17.24
C ARG A 30 -7.62 86.13 16.12
N SER A 31 -6.38 86.52 16.41
CA SER A 31 -5.27 86.39 15.44
C SER A 31 -4.97 84.92 15.11
N SER A 32 -4.92 84.06 16.09
CA SER A 32 -4.67 82.60 15.85
C SER A 32 -5.83 81.91 15.10
N LEU A 33 -7.05 82.37 15.31
CA LEU A 33 -8.23 81.87 14.57
C LEU A 33 -8.29 82.44 13.14
N GLU A 34 -7.84 83.67 12.95
CA GLU A 34 -7.73 84.28 11.63
C GLU A 34 -6.55 83.72 10.85
N ASP A 35 -5.41 83.41 11.52
CA ASP A 35 -4.27 82.70 10.92
C ASP A 35 -4.65 81.28 10.56
N PHE A 36 -5.43 80.61 11.41
CA PHE A 36 -5.98 79.24 11.12
C PHE A 36 -6.94 79.32 9.93
N LYS A 37 -7.85 80.29 9.86
CA LYS A 37 -8.71 80.55 8.71
C LYS A 37 -7.93 80.93 7.46
N ALA A 38 -6.88 81.73 7.57
CA ALA A 38 -6.02 82.10 6.44
C ALA A 38 -5.24 80.91 5.88
N ILE A 39 -4.81 79.98 6.75
CA ILE A 39 -4.20 78.72 6.33
C ILE A 39 -5.22 77.84 5.54
N PHE A 40 -6.48 77.88 5.91
CA PHE A 40 -7.53 77.10 5.24
C PHE A 40 -8.17 77.81 4.03
N THR A 41 -8.16 79.12 3.96
CA THR A 41 -8.80 79.86 2.86
C THR A 41 -7.80 80.28 1.77
N GLY A 42 -6.49 80.15 1.99
CA GLY A 42 -5.45 80.46 1.02
C GLY A 42 -5.00 79.22 0.20
N ARG A 43 -4.06 79.55 -0.74
CA ARG A 43 -3.43 78.52 -1.61
C ARG A 43 -2.78 77.38 -0.84
N SER A 44 -2.34 77.59 0.42
CA SER A 44 -1.79 76.65 1.33
C SER A 44 -2.85 75.67 1.89
N GLY A 45 -4.05 76.14 2.22
CA GLY A 45 -5.14 75.29 2.68
C GLY A 45 -5.64 74.34 1.61
N PHE A 46 -5.71 74.81 0.38
CA PHE A 46 -6.01 73.94 -0.76
C PHE A 46 -4.97 72.81 -0.94
N MET A 47 -3.65 73.13 -0.79
CA MET A 47 -2.59 72.09 -0.84
C MET A 47 -2.69 71.11 0.27
N VAL A 48 -3.02 71.52 1.50
CA VAL A 48 -3.22 70.57 2.65
C VAL A 48 -4.44 69.67 2.40
N LEU A 49 -5.56 70.20 1.92
CA LEU A 49 -6.73 69.40 1.58
C LEU A 49 -6.43 68.41 0.45
N MET A 50 -5.71 68.85 -0.59
CA MET A 50 -5.28 67.97 -1.67
C MET A 50 -4.35 66.88 -1.18
N ALA A 51 -3.38 67.20 -0.29
CA ALA A 51 -2.50 66.19 0.32
C ALA A 51 -3.26 65.19 1.17
N LEU A 52 -4.22 65.60 1.99
CA LEU A 52 -5.09 64.72 2.77
C LEU A 52 -5.96 63.85 1.86
N LEU A 53 -6.51 64.40 0.78
CA LEU A 53 -7.28 63.61 -0.19
C LEU A 53 -6.42 62.53 -0.86
N ILE A 54 -5.19 62.86 -1.27
CA ILE A 54 -4.23 61.93 -1.86
C ILE A 54 -3.90 60.79 -0.87
N ILE A 55 -3.66 61.14 0.41
CA ILE A 55 -3.39 60.16 1.46
C ILE A 55 -4.58 59.21 1.66
N ILE A 56 -5.80 59.76 1.73
CA ILE A 56 -7.02 58.95 1.89
C ILE A 56 -7.22 58.01 0.69
N VAL A 57 -7.10 58.55 -0.52
CA VAL A 57 -7.25 57.76 -1.77
C VAL A 57 -6.17 56.72 -1.86
N SER A 58 -4.92 57.06 -1.55
CA SER A 58 -3.79 56.08 -1.52
C SER A 58 -4.03 54.94 -0.51
N ASN A 59 -4.47 55.30 0.70
CA ASN A 59 -4.81 54.25 1.72
C ASN A 59 -5.99 53.35 1.27
N LEU A 60 -7.02 53.94 0.66
CA LEU A 60 -8.14 53.14 0.12
C LEU A 60 -7.70 52.19 -0.99
N ILE A 61 -6.88 52.69 -1.93
CA ILE A 61 -6.32 51.87 -3.00
C ILE A 61 -5.46 50.77 -2.40
N MET A 62 -4.54 51.11 -1.47
CA MET A 62 -3.68 50.11 -0.81
C MET A 62 -4.47 49.07 -0.04
N SER A 63 -5.52 49.49 0.68
CA SER A 63 -6.43 48.57 1.41
C SER A 63 -7.10 47.57 0.47
N VAL A 64 -7.60 48.05 -0.68
CA VAL A 64 -8.25 47.16 -1.68
C VAL A 64 -7.24 46.19 -2.29
N ILE A 65 -6.03 46.67 -2.63
CA ILE A 65 -4.96 45.83 -3.17
C ILE A 65 -4.56 44.77 -2.15
N THR A 66 -4.26 45.15 -0.90
CA THR A 66 -3.88 44.21 0.17
C THR A 66 -4.98 43.19 0.44
N SER A 67 -6.24 43.65 0.48
CA SER A 67 -7.39 42.72 0.69
C SER A 67 -7.48 41.65 -0.40
N LYS A 68 -7.34 42.04 -1.68
CA LYS A 68 -7.43 41.12 -2.82
C LYS A 68 -6.20 40.24 -3.00
N THR A 69 -5.02 40.76 -2.74
CA THR A 69 -3.74 40.07 -3.04
C THR A 69 -3.24 39.23 -1.88
N ILE A 70 -3.62 39.56 -0.65
CA ILE A 70 -3.10 38.88 0.55
C ILE A 70 -4.23 38.28 1.40
N THR A 71 -5.19 39.14 1.85
CA THR A 71 -6.16 38.71 2.87
C THR A 71 -7.14 37.67 2.34
N ALA A 72 -7.70 37.87 1.15
CA ALA A 72 -8.66 36.95 0.56
C ALA A 72 -8.05 35.58 0.19
N PRO A 73 -6.86 35.52 -0.41
CA PRO A 73 -6.17 34.25 -0.66
C PRO A 73 -5.80 33.48 0.62
N ILE A 74 -5.28 34.19 1.64
CA ILE A 74 -4.96 33.55 2.94
C ILE A 74 -6.22 32.98 3.59
N LYS A 75 -7.36 33.65 3.49
CA LYS A 75 -8.62 33.14 3.99
C LYS A 75 -9.04 31.87 3.23
N LYS A 76 -8.97 31.88 1.90
CA LYS A 76 -9.25 30.69 1.09
C LYS A 76 -8.36 29.51 1.45
N LEU A 77 -7.07 29.78 1.68
CA LEU A 77 -6.10 28.76 2.09
C LEU A 77 -6.43 28.20 3.48
N SER A 78 -6.82 29.07 4.42
CA SER A 78 -7.26 28.65 5.76
C SER A 78 -8.55 27.82 5.71
N ASP A 79 -9.53 28.26 4.94
CA ASP A 79 -10.81 27.56 4.80
C ASP A 79 -10.59 26.20 4.12
N GLY A 80 -9.80 26.13 3.04
CA GLY A 80 -9.47 24.88 2.37
C GLY A 80 -8.64 23.93 3.25
N ALA A 81 -7.69 24.45 4.00
CA ALA A 81 -6.91 23.62 4.95
C ALA A 81 -7.79 23.04 6.07
N ASN A 82 -8.82 23.78 6.52
CA ASN A 82 -9.79 23.28 7.49
C ASN A 82 -10.68 22.18 6.91
N GLU A 83 -11.11 22.29 5.65
CA GLU A 83 -11.83 21.22 4.95
C GLU A 83 -10.99 19.94 4.85
N ILE A 84 -9.72 20.08 4.46
CA ILE A 84 -8.78 18.95 4.39
C ILE A 84 -8.56 18.32 5.78
N ALA A 85 -8.37 19.16 6.81
CA ALA A 85 -8.23 18.70 8.20
C ALA A 85 -9.51 18.03 8.73
N GLY A 86 -10.66 18.41 8.22
CA GLY A 86 -11.96 17.77 8.49
C GLY A 86 -12.15 16.42 7.81
N GLY A 87 -11.17 15.98 7.00
CA GLY A 87 -11.19 14.70 6.29
C GLY A 87 -11.67 14.78 4.83
N ASN A 88 -12.00 15.97 4.31
CA ASN A 88 -12.36 16.15 2.91
C ASN A 88 -11.09 16.25 2.05
N LEU A 89 -10.47 15.08 1.77
CA LEU A 89 -9.23 15.00 0.99
C LEU A 89 -9.45 15.15 -0.53
N ASP A 90 -10.70 15.23 -0.98
CA ASP A 90 -11.03 15.52 -2.38
C ASP A 90 -11.05 17.01 -2.67
N HIS A 91 -10.99 17.85 -1.61
CA HIS A 91 -10.98 19.28 -1.73
C HIS A 91 -9.61 19.79 -2.17
N HIS A 92 -9.54 20.43 -3.35
CA HIS A 92 -8.39 21.17 -3.82
C HIS A 92 -8.61 22.66 -3.63
N ILE A 93 -7.62 23.35 -3.08
CA ILE A 93 -7.66 24.80 -2.92
C ILE A 93 -7.43 25.44 -4.28
N GLU A 94 -8.45 26.15 -4.79
CA GLU A 94 -8.39 26.85 -6.07
C GLU A 94 -7.76 28.24 -5.88
N TYR A 95 -6.51 28.37 -6.31
CA TYR A 95 -5.81 29.64 -6.37
C TYR A 95 -4.74 29.60 -7.46
N ASP A 96 -5.05 30.24 -8.59
CA ASP A 96 -4.15 30.31 -9.75
C ASP A 96 -3.32 31.58 -9.69
N SER A 97 -2.13 31.50 -9.14
CA SER A 97 -1.14 32.60 -9.08
C SER A 97 0.26 32.00 -8.97
N THR A 98 1.22 32.70 -9.55
CA THR A 98 2.65 32.34 -9.50
C THR A 98 3.41 32.94 -8.32
N ASN A 99 2.71 33.63 -7.40
CA ASN A 99 3.29 34.22 -6.20
C ASN A 99 3.55 33.17 -5.10
N GLU A 100 4.10 33.62 -3.96
CA GLU A 100 4.41 32.74 -2.82
C GLU A 100 3.18 32.01 -2.27
N ILE A 101 2.00 32.64 -2.32
CA ILE A 101 0.73 32.02 -1.88
C ILE A 101 0.34 30.91 -2.86
N GLY A 102 0.47 31.14 -4.17
CA GLY A 102 0.20 30.12 -5.19
C GLY A 102 1.12 28.90 -5.05
N THR A 103 2.40 29.15 -4.77
CA THR A 103 3.36 28.06 -4.49
C THR A 103 2.97 27.28 -3.24
N THR A 104 2.51 27.97 -2.18
CA THR A 104 2.03 27.33 -0.94
C THR A 104 0.77 26.51 -1.18
N VAL A 105 -0.20 27.04 -1.92
CA VAL A 105 -1.43 26.31 -2.29
C VAL A 105 -1.08 25.04 -3.05
N LYS A 106 -0.19 25.12 -4.05
CA LYS A 106 0.26 23.94 -4.79
C LYS A 106 0.89 22.88 -3.87
N SER A 107 1.77 23.32 -2.96
CA SER A 107 2.41 22.40 -2.00
C SER A 107 1.39 21.72 -1.06
N ILE A 108 0.35 22.44 -0.64
CA ILE A 108 -0.73 21.87 0.18
C ILE A 108 -1.55 20.86 -0.64
N ASN A 109 -1.94 21.18 -1.86
CA ASN A 109 -2.66 20.25 -2.74
C ASN A 109 -1.83 18.98 -3.01
N ASP A 110 -0.54 19.12 -3.36
CA ASP A 110 0.38 17.98 -3.54
C ASP A 110 0.53 17.12 -2.27
N MET A 111 0.52 17.75 -1.09
CA MET A 111 0.53 17.05 0.20
C MET A 111 -0.79 16.31 0.43
N THR A 112 -1.92 16.92 0.11
CA THR A 112 -3.26 16.32 0.23
C THR A 112 -3.38 15.09 -0.65
N ASP A 113 -2.91 15.14 -1.89
CA ASP A 113 -2.91 14.01 -2.81
C ASP A 113 -2.07 12.84 -2.28
N LYS A 114 -0.88 13.14 -1.75
CA LYS A 114 -0.02 12.11 -1.12
C LYS A 114 -0.67 11.52 0.13
N LEU A 115 -1.32 12.34 0.93
CA LEU A 115 -2.04 11.89 2.14
C LEU A 115 -3.21 10.98 1.76
N LYS A 116 -4.01 11.38 0.75
CA LYS A 116 -5.11 10.57 0.22
C LYS A 116 -4.62 9.22 -0.26
N ALA A 117 -3.59 9.19 -1.12
CA ALA A 117 -2.99 7.94 -1.60
C ALA A 117 -2.46 7.06 -0.44
N SER A 118 -1.85 7.67 0.58
CA SER A 118 -1.38 6.92 1.76
C SER A 118 -2.53 6.30 2.56
N ILE A 119 -3.62 7.02 2.73
CA ILE A 119 -4.81 6.52 3.44
C ILE A 119 -5.51 5.41 2.64
N GLU A 120 -5.60 5.54 1.33
CA GLU A 120 -6.14 4.49 0.45
C GLU A 120 -5.33 3.20 0.58
N VAL A 121 -3.99 3.28 0.52
CA VAL A 121 -3.09 2.13 0.73
C VAL A 121 -3.26 1.54 2.13
N GLN A 122 -3.32 2.36 3.18
CA GLN A 122 -3.54 1.88 4.55
C GLN A 122 -4.90 1.20 4.73
N THR A 123 -5.94 1.75 4.12
CA THR A 123 -7.30 1.19 4.17
C THR A 123 -7.36 -0.16 3.47
N GLU A 124 -6.72 -0.28 2.32
CA GLU A 124 -6.63 -1.54 1.58
C GLU A 124 -5.82 -2.59 2.35
N MET A 125 -4.69 -2.19 2.96
CA MET A 125 -3.91 -3.08 3.85
C MET A 125 -4.74 -3.55 5.06
N ALA A 126 -5.51 -2.65 5.69
CA ALA A 126 -6.37 -3.00 6.82
C ALA A 126 -7.49 -3.97 6.42
N ARG A 127 -8.07 -3.76 5.24
CA ARG A 127 -9.07 -4.64 4.65
C ARG A 127 -8.48 -6.03 4.36
N SER A 128 -7.36 -6.08 3.66
CA SER A 128 -6.64 -7.32 3.34
C SER A 128 -6.30 -8.11 4.62
N ARG A 129 -5.80 -7.43 5.67
CA ARG A 129 -5.51 -8.05 6.96
C ARG A 129 -6.76 -8.63 7.65
N LYS A 130 -7.90 -7.96 7.53
CA LYS A 130 -9.18 -8.45 8.09
C LYS A 130 -9.66 -9.68 7.33
N GLU A 131 -9.61 -9.66 6.01
CA GLU A 131 -9.96 -10.79 5.14
C GLU A 131 -9.03 -11.97 5.38
N MET A 132 -7.72 -11.71 5.52
CA MET A 132 -6.71 -12.69 5.92
C MET A 132 -7.08 -13.37 7.24
N THR A 133 -7.39 -12.62 8.29
CA THR A 133 -7.73 -13.18 9.60
C THR A 133 -8.99 -14.04 9.54
N ALA A 134 -10.00 -13.62 8.78
CA ALA A 134 -11.23 -14.38 8.57
C ALA A 134 -10.99 -15.67 7.78
N GLY A 135 -10.16 -15.64 6.74
CA GLY A 135 -9.74 -16.79 5.95
C GLY A 135 -9.01 -17.84 6.79
N ILE A 136 -8.02 -17.41 7.61
CA ILE A 136 -7.29 -18.27 8.54
C ILE A 136 -8.25 -19.00 9.49
N ALA A 137 -9.13 -18.24 10.12
CA ALA A 137 -10.08 -18.82 11.09
C ALA A 137 -11.01 -19.84 10.44
N HIS A 138 -11.42 -19.61 9.19
CA HIS A 138 -12.24 -20.54 8.42
C HIS A 138 -11.46 -21.83 8.09
N ASP A 139 -10.25 -21.69 7.54
CA ASP A 139 -9.45 -22.82 7.05
C ASP A 139 -8.88 -23.68 8.18
N LEU A 140 -8.63 -23.10 9.37
CA LEU A 140 -8.30 -23.86 10.57
C LEU A 140 -9.52 -24.59 11.19
N ARG A 141 -10.72 -24.01 11.08
CA ARG A 141 -11.94 -24.62 11.62
C ARG A 141 -12.30 -25.93 10.93
N THR A 142 -12.08 -26.03 9.63
CA THR A 142 -12.44 -27.22 8.84
C THR A 142 -11.71 -28.48 9.31
N PRO A 143 -10.37 -28.55 9.34
CA PRO A 143 -9.65 -29.73 9.84
C PRO A 143 -9.90 -29.96 11.34
N LEU A 144 -10.04 -28.90 12.15
CA LEU A 144 -10.37 -29.04 13.56
C LEU A 144 -11.74 -29.72 13.78
N THR A 145 -12.75 -29.34 12.99
CA THR A 145 -14.07 -29.99 13.04
C THR A 145 -13.99 -31.43 12.61
N SER A 146 -13.17 -31.74 11.59
CA SER A 146 -12.91 -33.11 11.15
C SER A 146 -12.28 -33.93 12.28
N ILE A 147 -11.18 -33.46 12.87
CA ILE A 147 -10.52 -34.13 14.01
C ILE A 147 -11.52 -34.37 15.12
N LYS A 148 -12.27 -33.34 15.54
CA LYS A 148 -13.26 -33.46 16.62
C LYS A 148 -14.32 -34.52 16.30
N GLY A 149 -14.90 -34.52 15.10
CA GLY A 149 -15.93 -35.47 14.72
C GLY A 149 -15.43 -36.92 14.67
N TYR A 150 -14.22 -37.16 14.16
CA TYR A 150 -13.63 -38.49 14.14
C TYR A 150 -13.22 -39.00 15.54
N VAL A 151 -12.72 -38.10 16.41
CA VAL A 151 -12.44 -38.44 17.82
C VAL A 151 -13.73 -38.78 18.56
N GLU A 152 -14.80 -37.99 18.38
CA GLU A 152 -16.12 -38.29 18.95
C GLU A 152 -16.64 -39.65 18.45
N GLY A 153 -16.50 -39.92 17.15
CA GLY A 153 -16.90 -41.23 16.56
C GLY A 153 -16.10 -42.43 17.09
N LEU A 154 -14.81 -42.27 17.41
CA LEU A 154 -14.01 -43.30 18.11
C LEU A 154 -14.50 -43.49 19.55
N ARG A 155 -14.70 -42.38 20.28
CA ARG A 155 -15.14 -42.39 21.68
C ARG A 155 -16.54 -43.02 21.85
N ASP A 156 -17.47 -42.72 20.94
CA ASP A 156 -18.86 -43.18 21.00
C ASP A 156 -19.03 -44.59 20.40
N GLY A 157 -17.92 -45.25 20.00
CA GLY A 157 -17.94 -46.61 19.49
C GLY A 157 -18.51 -46.79 18.07
N ILE A 158 -18.66 -45.69 17.32
CA ILE A 158 -19.12 -45.69 15.92
C ILE A 158 -18.11 -46.42 15.04
N ALA A 159 -16.81 -46.26 15.33
CA ALA A 159 -15.74 -47.02 14.71
C ALA A 159 -15.60 -48.41 15.40
N ASN A 160 -16.52 -49.27 15.12
CA ASN A 160 -16.71 -50.59 15.82
C ASN A 160 -15.89 -51.75 15.21
N THR A 161 -15.05 -51.47 14.17
CA THR A 161 -14.12 -52.45 13.60
C THR A 161 -12.70 -51.88 13.52
N PRO A 162 -11.64 -52.73 13.55
CA PRO A 162 -10.27 -52.30 13.45
C PRO A 162 -10.01 -51.45 12.19
N GLU A 163 -10.59 -51.80 11.05
CA GLU A 163 -10.43 -51.08 9.79
C GLU A 163 -11.05 -49.67 9.85
N LYS A 164 -12.21 -49.54 10.52
CA LYS A 164 -12.85 -48.25 10.74
C LYS A 164 -12.04 -47.37 11.70
N GLN A 165 -11.52 -47.99 12.78
CA GLN A 165 -10.67 -47.29 13.74
C GLN A 165 -9.41 -46.73 13.05
N GLU A 166 -8.73 -47.58 12.27
CA GLU A 166 -7.56 -47.18 11.51
C GLU A 166 -7.88 -46.04 10.53
N LYS A 167 -8.98 -46.12 9.78
CA LYS A 167 -9.43 -45.07 8.89
C LYS A 167 -9.70 -43.73 9.63
N TYR A 168 -10.30 -43.80 10.83
CA TYR A 168 -10.59 -42.63 11.64
C TYR A 168 -9.29 -41.99 12.14
N LEU A 169 -8.35 -42.80 12.66
CA LEU A 169 -7.04 -42.34 13.10
C LEU A 169 -6.26 -41.72 11.94
N GLN A 170 -6.28 -42.32 10.78
CA GLN A 170 -5.62 -41.81 9.59
C GLN A 170 -6.20 -40.45 9.12
N THR A 171 -7.53 -40.29 9.23
CA THR A 171 -8.20 -39.04 8.93
C THR A 171 -7.85 -37.93 9.95
N ILE A 172 -7.77 -38.30 11.24
CA ILE A 172 -7.32 -37.37 12.30
C ILE A 172 -5.89 -36.94 12.03
N TYR A 173 -5.00 -37.87 11.74
CA TYR A 173 -3.59 -37.59 11.47
C TYR A 173 -3.40 -36.72 10.24
N SER A 174 -4.09 -37.03 9.12
CA SER A 174 -4.02 -36.19 7.91
C SER A 174 -4.54 -34.76 8.17
N SER A 175 -5.63 -34.59 8.92
CA SER A 175 -6.18 -33.30 9.28
C SER A 175 -5.23 -32.49 10.18
N ALA A 176 -4.47 -33.16 11.06
CA ALA A 176 -3.44 -32.51 11.88
C ALA A 176 -2.26 -32.04 11.04
N LEU A 177 -1.79 -32.83 10.07
CA LEU A 177 -0.75 -32.43 9.12
C LEU A 177 -1.19 -31.26 8.24
N ASP A 178 -2.46 -31.21 7.81
CA ASP A 178 -3.00 -30.07 7.06
C ASP A 178 -2.98 -28.79 7.90
N MET A 179 -3.31 -28.87 9.20
CA MET A 179 -3.21 -27.73 10.11
C MET A 179 -1.76 -27.27 10.31
N GLU A 180 -0.83 -28.19 10.51
CA GLU A 180 0.60 -27.87 10.62
C GLU A 180 1.11 -27.12 9.39
N LYS A 181 0.75 -27.60 8.20
CA LYS A 181 1.10 -26.96 6.94
C LYS A 181 0.54 -25.55 6.82
N LEU A 182 -0.74 -25.34 7.20
CA LEU A 182 -1.37 -24.02 7.22
C LEU A 182 -0.66 -23.06 8.15
N LEU A 183 -0.28 -23.52 9.35
CA LEU A 183 0.47 -22.71 10.32
C LEU A 183 1.85 -22.32 9.78
N ASP A 184 2.57 -23.23 9.13
CA ASP A 184 3.87 -22.96 8.52
C ASP A 184 3.77 -21.98 7.36
N GLU A 185 2.74 -22.09 6.53
CA GLU A 185 2.48 -21.13 5.45
C GLU A 185 2.19 -19.73 6.01
N LEU A 186 1.36 -19.65 7.06
CA LEU A 186 1.02 -18.40 7.74
C LEU A 186 2.22 -17.74 8.40
N LEU A 187 3.00 -18.51 9.18
CA LEU A 187 4.21 -18.00 9.83
C LEU A 187 5.23 -17.51 8.81
N THR A 188 5.35 -18.20 7.68
CA THR A 188 6.21 -17.77 6.59
C THR A 188 5.75 -16.45 6.00
N LEU A 189 4.46 -16.32 5.66
CA LEU A 189 3.90 -15.08 5.11
C LEU A 189 4.08 -13.93 6.10
N SER A 190 3.74 -14.12 7.36
CA SER A 190 3.89 -13.10 8.41
C SER A 190 5.34 -12.62 8.56
N ARG A 191 6.33 -13.52 8.46
CA ARG A 191 7.75 -13.15 8.50
C ARG A 191 8.19 -12.41 7.24
N LEU A 192 7.66 -12.77 6.08
CA LEU A 192 7.95 -12.10 4.81
C LEU A 192 7.38 -10.67 4.81
N GLU A 193 6.11 -10.50 5.15
CA GLU A 193 5.43 -9.20 5.23
C GLU A 193 6.05 -8.23 6.24
N SER A 194 6.56 -8.76 7.37
CA SER A 194 7.21 -7.93 8.40
C SER A 194 8.58 -7.40 7.99
N GLY A 195 9.11 -7.79 6.83
CA GLY A 195 10.47 -7.45 6.38
C GLY A 195 11.56 -8.01 7.30
N SER A 196 11.20 -8.85 8.28
CA SER A 196 12.14 -9.45 9.23
C SER A 196 12.95 -10.59 8.65
N THR A 197 12.59 -11.03 7.44
CA THR A 197 13.27 -12.13 6.77
C THR A 197 14.39 -11.61 5.89
N GLN A 198 15.63 -11.88 6.27
CA GLN A 198 16.78 -11.73 5.39
C GLN A 198 16.88 -12.98 4.49
N LEU A 199 17.08 -12.76 3.19
CA LEU A 199 17.40 -13.84 2.25
C LEU A 199 18.86 -14.25 2.40
N GLU A 200 19.12 -15.53 2.42
CA GLU A 200 20.47 -16.09 2.33
C GLU A 200 20.79 -16.35 0.86
N THR A 201 20.97 -15.25 0.10
CA THR A 201 21.22 -15.34 -1.34
C THR A 201 22.66 -15.73 -1.64
N ILE A 202 22.82 -16.64 -2.58
CA ILE A 202 24.10 -17.04 -3.17
C ILE A 202 24.03 -16.90 -4.69
N LYS A 203 25.19 -16.75 -5.35
CA LYS A 203 25.28 -16.72 -6.81
C LYS A 203 25.09 -18.14 -7.36
N VAL A 204 24.01 -18.38 -8.10
CA VAL A 204 23.60 -19.70 -8.61
C VAL A 204 23.46 -19.63 -10.13
N ASP A 205 23.93 -20.65 -10.82
CA ASP A 205 23.53 -20.89 -12.21
C ASP A 205 22.11 -21.44 -12.22
N ILE A 206 21.14 -20.63 -12.67
CA ILE A 206 19.73 -20.98 -12.60
C ILE A 206 19.37 -22.19 -13.47
N ASN A 207 20.12 -22.41 -14.56
CA ASN A 207 19.91 -23.56 -15.41
C ASN A 207 20.27 -24.87 -14.69
N ASP A 208 21.45 -24.92 -14.06
CA ASP A 208 21.90 -26.06 -13.27
C ASP A 208 20.98 -26.31 -12.07
N TYR A 209 20.56 -25.24 -11.39
CA TYR A 209 19.63 -25.33 -10.26
C TYR A 209 18.30 -25.97 -10.64
N ILE A 210 17.67 -25.55 -11.75
CA ILE A 210 16.39 -26.12 -12.20
C ILE A 210 16.57 -27.60 -12.58
N LEU A 211 17.66 -27.96 -13.24
CA LEU A 211 17.95 -29.35 -13.59
C LEU A 211 18.12 -30.24 -12.37
N GLU A 212 18.88 -29.78 -11.37
CA GLU A 212 19.08 -30.49 -10.11
C GLU A 212 17.75 -30.67 -9.36
N TYR A 213 16.97 -29.59 -9.22
CA TYR A 213 15.65 -29.61 -8.60
C TYR A 213 14.72 -30.62 -9.29
N LEU A 214 14.64 -30.62 -10.62
CA LEU A 214 13.81 -31.55 -11.35
C LEU A 214 14.27 -33.00 -11.23
N THR A 215 15.58 -33.22 -11.21
CA THR A 215 16.16 -34.55 -11.02
C THR A 215 15.79 -35.16 -9.66
N GLU A 216 15.84 -34.33 -8.62
CA GLU A 216 15.41 -34.74 -7.27
C GLU A 216 13.90 -35.01 -7.23
N LYS A 217 13.11 -34.13 -7.83
CA LYS A 217 11.64 -34.28 -7.85
C LYS A 217 11.19 -35.50 -8.61
N GLN A 218 11.78 -35.81 -9.75
CA GLN A 218 11.44 -36.99 -10.54
C GLN A 218 11.63 -38.31 -9.78
N ARG A 219 12.57 -38.37 -8.82
CA ARG A 219 12.78 -39.55 -7.97
C ARG A 219 11.63 -39.77 -6.97
N ASN A 220 10.98 -38.70 -6.54
CA ASN A 220 10.01 -38.70 -5.45
C ASN A 220 8.55 -38.63 -5.92
N VAL A 221 8.32 -38.44 -7.21
CA VAL A 221 6.97 -38.27 -7.77
C VAL A 221 6.51 -39.55 -8.46
N ASP A 222 5.23 -39.88 -8.26
CA ASP A 222 4.59 -41.00 -8.95
C ASP A 222 4.50 -40.71 -10.47
N ALA A 223 5.40 -41.32 -11.24
CA ALA A 223 5.49 -41.19 -12.68
C ALA A 223 4.20 -41.59 -13.43
N SER A 224 3.28 -42.31 -12.78
CA SER A 224 1.97 -42.65 -13.38
C SER A 224 1.04 -41.43 -13.40
N ARG A 225 1.20 -40.48 -12.47
CA ARG A 225 0.29 -39.35 -12.26
C ARG A 225 0.79 -38.05 -12.92
N ILE A 226 2.11 -37.83 -12.93
CA ILE A 226 2.70 -36.60 -13.43
C ILE A 226 3.93 -36.87 -14.30
N THR A 227 4.13 -36.07 -15.32
CA THR A 227 5.36 -35.99 -16.11
C THR A 227 5.96 -34.60 -15.93
N LEU A 228 7.23 -34.53 -15.46
CA LEU A 228 7.98 -33.30 -15.35
C LEU A 228 8.96 -33.21 -16.54
N THR A 229 8.92 -32.12 -17.27
CA THR A 229 9.79 -31.87 -18.43
C THR A 229 10.55 -30.56 -18.24
N TYR A 230 11.73 -30.46 -18.89
CA TYR A 230 12.52 -29.25 -18.94
C TYR A 230 12.80 -28.83 -20.37
N ALA A 231 12.57 -27.57 -20.67
CA ALA A 231 12.86 -26.91 -21.94
C ALA A 231 13.73 -25.67 -21.66
N GLY A 232 14.97 -25.89 -21.31
CA GLY A 232 15.94 -24.83 -21.07
C GLY A 232 16.85 -24.58 -22.29
N PRO A 233 17.66 -23.53 -22.22
CA PRO A 233 18.68 -23.26 -23.22
C PRO A 233 19.72 -24.38 -23.22
N ASN A 234 20.53 -24.43 -24.29
CA ASN A 234 21.60 -25.42 -24.38
C ASN A 234 22.50 -25.33 -23.12
N ILE A 235 22.86 -26.49 -22.52
CA ILE A 235 23.60 -26.66 -21.26
C ILE A 235 24.86 -25.75 -21.14
N LYS A 236 25.37 -25.26 -22.27
CA LYS A 236 26.55 -24.38 -22.31
C LYS A 236 26.25 -22.90 -21.97
N GLN A 237 25.01 -22.49 -21.97
CA GLN A 237 24.65 -21.10 -21.70
C GLN A 237 24.35 -20.93 -20.21
N LYS A 238 25.33 -20.42 -19.48
CA LYS A 238 25.20 -20.11 -18.04
C LYS A 238 24.47 -18.79 -17.82
N ALA A 239 23.60 -18.79 -16.81
CA ALA A 239 22.91 -17.59 -16.36
C ALA A 239 22.90 -17.55 -14.83
N TYR A 240 23.68 -16.62 -14.30
CA TYR A 240 23.80 -16.45 -12.86
C TYR A 240 22.73 -15.50 -12.32
N VAL A 241 22.20 -15.86 -11.17
CA VAL A 241 21.26 -15.03 -10.39
C VAL A 241 21.64 -15.08 -8.91
N MET A 242 21.30 -14.04 -8.16
CA MET A 242 21.36 -14.08 -6.69
C MET A 242 20.09 -14.74 -6.17
N LEU A 243 20.22 -15.92 -5.59
CA LEU A 243 19.09 -16.76 -5.20
C LEU A 243 19.28 -17.33 -3.79
N ASP A 244 18.22 -17.40 -3.01
CA ASP A 244 18.10 -18.26 -1.84
C ASP A 244 17.52 -19.62 -2.29
N PRO A 245 18.35 -20.68 -2.42
CA PRO A 245 17.89 -21.95 -2.99
C PRO A 245 16.76 -22.62 -2.21
N ASN A 246 16.77 -22.47 -0.87
CA ASN A 246 15.76 -23.08 -0.01
C ASN A 246 14.39 -22.42 -0.21
N ARG A 247 14.37 -21.09 -0.27
CA ARG A 247 13.12 -20.36 -0.47
C ARG A 247 12.61 -20.48 -1.90
N PHE A 248 13.50 -20.48 -2.87
CA PHE A 248 13.10 -20.64 -4.27
C PHE A 248 12.61 -22.06 -4.58
N SER A 249 13.18 -23.09 -3.96
CA SER A 249 12.62 -24.46 -4.05
C SER A 249 11.19 -24.52 -3.53
N ARG A 250 10.84 -23.73 -2.51
CA ARG A 250 9.46 -23.62 -2.00
C ARG A 250 8.53 -22.99 -3.04
N VAL A 251 9.00 -21.99 -3.82
CA VAL A 251 8.23 -21.40 -4.94
C VAL A 251 7.89 -22.48 -5.96
N LEU A 252 8.88 -23.23 -6.43
CA LEU A 252 8.66 -24.31 -7.40
C LEU A 252 7.76 -25.41 -6.86
N ASN A 253 7.94 -25.78 -5.58
CA ASN A 253 7.10 -26.78 -4.91
C ASN A 253 5.63 -26.33 -4.84
N ASN A 254 5.37 -25.07 -4.51
CA ASN A 254 4.02 -24.53 -4.45
C ASN A 254 3.35 -24.53 -5.83
N ILE A 255 4.06 -24.13 -6.87
CA ILE A 255 3.53 -24.11 -8.23
C ILE A 255 3.22 -25.54 -8.70
N ILE A 256 4.15 -26.48 -8.55
CA ILE A 256 3.94 -27.89 -8.95
C ILE A 256 2.82 -28.54 -8.14
N SER A 257 2.74 -28.27 -6.83
CA SER A 257 1.64 -28.74 -5.98
C SER A 257 0.28 -28.21 -6.44
N ASN A 258 0.22 -26.94 -6.85
CA ASN A 258 -1.00 -26.38 -7.44
C ASN A 258 -1.35 -27.05 -8.76
N SER A 259 -0.40 -27.29 -9.64
CA SER A 259 -0.63 -28.03 -10.89
C SER A 259 -1.19 -29.43 -10.64
N LEU A 260 -0.70 -30.12 -9.60
CA LEU A 260 -1.23 -31.44 -9.18
C LEU A 260 -2.68 -31.36 -8.68
N LYS A 261 -2.98 -30.37 -7.84
CA LYS A 261 -4.31 -30.15 -7.28
C LYS A 261 -5.37 -29.82 -8.33
N TYR A 262 -5.00 -29.00 -9.30
CA TYR A 262 -5.88 -28.52 -10.36
C TYR A 262 -5.68 -29.27 -11.69
N SER A 263 -5.16 -30.51 -11.59
CA SER A 263 -5.04 -31.38 -12.75
C SER A 263 -6.43 -31.85 -13.24
N SER A 264 -6.52 -32.10 -14.53
CA SER A 264 -7.71 -32.70 -15.12
C SER A 264 -7.68 -34.22 -14.90
N SER A 265 -8.79 -34.81 -14.45
CA SER A 265 -8.92 -36.28 -14.35
C SER A 265 -8.94 -36.98 -15.72
N ALA A 266 -9.17 -36.24 -16.78
CA ALA A 266 -9.29 -36.79 -18.14
C ALA A 266 -7.93 -37.05 -18.83
N ARG A 267 -6.83 -36.50 -18.29
CA ARG A 267 -5.49 -36.60 -18.90
C ARG A 267 -4.40 -36.63 -17.86
N LYS A 268 -3.28 -37.28 -18.20
CA LYS A 268 -2.09 -37.25 -17.36
C LYS A 268 -1.57 -35.84 -17.25
N LEU A 269 -1.22 -35.44 -16.03
CA LEU A 269 -0.63 -34.12 -15.80
C LEU A 269 0.78 -34.06 -16.41
N VAL A 270 1.02 -33.02 -17.19
CA VAL A 270 2.35 -32.65 -17.71
C VAL A 270 2.68 -31.27 -17.17
N VAL A 271 3.79 -31.17 -16.46
CA VAL A 271 4.35 -29.89 -16.02
C VAL A 271 5.68 -29.69 -16.74
N SER A 272 5.78 -28.58 -17.46
CA SER A 272 6.98 -28.18 -18.19
C SER A 272 7.59 -26.95 -17.55
N ILE A 273 8.87 -27.00 -17.21
CA ILE A 273 9.63 -25.81 -16.83
C ILE A 273 10.45 -25.37 -18.04
N SER A 274 10.35 -24.10 -18.43
CA SER A 274 11.21 -23.51 -19.45
C SER A 274 12.00 -22.35 -18.86
N LEU A 275 13.19 -22.10 -19.43
CA LEU A 275 14.09 -21.03 -19.05
C LEU A 275 14.45 -20.21 -20.29
N GLU A 276 14.20 -18.91 -20.24
CA GLU A 276 14.64 -17.94 -21.24
C GLU A 276 15.66 -16.99 -20.61
N ILE A 277 16.74 -16.72 -21.31
CA ILE A 277 17.84 -15.88 -20.82
C ILE A 277 17.92 -14.62 -21.66
N TYR A 278 17.80 -13.49 -21.02
CA TYR A 278 17.96 -12.15 -21.59
C TYR A 278 19.23 -11.49 -21.04
N ASP A 279 19.59 -10.32 -21.58
CA ASP A 279 20.79 -9.60 -21.16
C ASP A 279 20.80 -9.27 -19.67
N LYS A 280 19.69 -8.80 -19.14
CA LYS A 280 19.55 -8.32 -17.75
C LYS A 280 18.66 -9.17 -16.85
N SER A 281 18.00 -10.16 -17.41
CA SER A 281 17.03 -10.98 -16.66
C SER A 281 16.98 -12.40 -17.17
N VAL A 282 16.44 -13.29 -16.38
CA VAL A 282 16.03 -14.63 -16.76
C VAL A 282 14.54 -14.76 -16.52
N ILE A 283 13.82 -15.49 -17.39
CA ILE A 283 12.42 -15.82 -17.22
C ILE A 283 12.30 -17.33 -17.08
N ILE A 284 11.73 -17.75 -15.98
CA ILE A 284 11.37 -19.15 -15.69
C ILE A 284 9.87 -19.27 -15.86
N ALA A 285 9.42 -20.13 -16.78
CA ALA A 285 8.00 -20.41 -16.96
C ALA A 285 7.69 -21.84 -16.55
N VAL A 286 6.72 -22.01 -15.65
CA VAL A 286 6.21 -23.31 -15.21
C VAL A 286 4.80 -23.46 -15.76
N SER A 287 4.66 -24.34 -16.75
CA SER A 287 3.42 -24.56 -17.50
C SER A 287 2.82 -25.91 -17.15
N ASP A 288 1.53 -25.97 -16.92
CA ASP A 288 0.77 -27.20 -16.75
C ASP A 288 -0.35 -27.35 -17.79
N ASN A 289 -0.82 -28.56 -17.96
CA ASN A 289 -1.99 -28.89 -18.78
C ASN A 289 -3.25 -29.13 -17.94
N GLY A 290 -3.38 -28.47 -16.80
CA GLY A 290 -4.51 -28.60 -15.88
C GLY A 290 -5.83 -28.02 -16.40
N ILE A 291 -6.76 -27.75 -15.50
CA ILE A 291 -8.09 -27.21 -15.85
C ILE A 291 -8.06 -25.74 -16.33
N GLY A 292 -6.96 -25.04 -16.08
CA GLY A 292 -6.84 -23.61 -16.38
C GLY A 292 -7.64 -22.71 -15.42
N ILE A 293 -7.53 -21.41 -15.65
CA ILE A 293 -8.11 -20.35 -14.82
C ILE A 293 -8.81 -19.35 -15.75
N THR A 294 -9.99 -18.87 -15.35
CA THR A 294 -10.72 -17.83 -16.09
C THR A 294 -10.01 -16.48 -15.98
N ASP A 295 -10.19 -15.58 -16.94
CA ASP A 295 -9.55 -14.25 -16.94
C ASP A 295 -9.93 -13.40 -15.72
N GLU A 296 -11.14 -13.60 -15.20
CA GLU A 296 -11.60 -12.92 -13.98
C GLU A 296 -10.80 -13.37 -12.75
N ASN A 297 -10.66 -14.66 -12.56
CA ASN A 297 -9.94 -15.24 -11.42
C ASN A 297 -8.42 -15.03 -11.53
N LEU A 298 -7.89 -14.98 -12.76
CA LEU A 298 -6.45 -14.86 -13.01
C LEU A 298 -5.84 -13.59 -12.40
N LYS A 299 -6.62 -12.52 -12.28
CA LYS A 299 -6.18 -11.25 -11.69
C LYS A 299 -5.90 -11.36 -10.19
N HIS A 300 -6.52 -12.33 -9.52
CA HIS A 300 -6.54 -12.45 -8.06
C HIS A 300 -5.75 -13.63 -7.50
N ILE A 301 -5.19 -14.50 -8.37
CA ILE A 301 -4.55 -15.76 -7.91
C ILE A 301 -3.33 -15.58 -7.00
N PHE A 302 -2.73 -14.41 -6.99
CA PHE A 302 -1.61 -14.05 -6.12
C PHE A 302 -2.06 -13.32 -4.84
N GLU A 303 -3.35 -13.04 -4.69
CA GLU A 303 -3.90 -12.46 -3.47
C GLU A 303 -3.98 -13.51 -2.36
N THR A 304 -3.76 -13.06 -1.15
CA THR A 304 -3.76 -13.93 0.04
C THR A 304 -5.16 -14.51 0.29
N PHE A 305 -5.26 -15.82 0.49
CA PHE A 305 -6.52 -16.58 0.70
C PHE A 305 -7.50 -16.58 -0.49
N TYR A 306 -7.07 -16.06 -1.64
CA TYR A 306 -7.93 -16.11 -2.81
C TYR A 306 -8.08 -17.55 -3.33
N ARG A 307 -9.33 -17.94 -3.61
CA ARG A 307 -9.69 -19.23 -4.19
C ARG A 307 -10.84 -19.01 -5.16
N ALA A 308 -10.70 -19.45 -6.40
CA ALA A 308 -11.78 -19.41 -7.38
C ALA A 308 -12.98 -20.27 -6.92
N ASP A 309 -14.22 -19.80 -7.10
CA ASP A 309 -15.43 -20.46 -6.59
C ASP A 309 -15.60 -21.89 -7.11
N GLN A 310 -15.22 -22.16 -8.34
CA GLN A 310 -15.22 -23.52 -8.89
C GLN A 310 -14.21 -24.45 -8.21
N ALA A 311 -13.13 -23.91 -7.65
CA ALA A 311 -12.13 -24.66 -6.90
C ALA A 311 -12.61 -25.02 -5.48
N ARG A 312 -13.51 -24.23 -4.88
CA ARG A 312 -14.10 -24.50 -3.56
C ARG A 312 -14.93 -25.78 -3.54
N THR A 313 -15.56 -26.12 -4.66
CA THR A 313 -16.44 -27.30 -4.76
C THR A 313 -15.70 -28.56 -5.19
N ARG A 314 -14.64 -28.48 -5.98
CA ARG A 314 -13.93 -29.63 -6.56
C ARG A 314 -12.67 -30.05 -5.79
N VAL A 315 -11.99 -29.08 -5.17
CA VAL A 315 -10.73 -29.31 -4.45
C VAL A 315 -10.89 -28.80 -3.02
N ARG A 316 -11.09 -29.72 -2.07
CA ARG A 316 -11.23 -29.38 -0.64
C ARG A 316 -9.93 -28.84 -0.02
N ASP A 317 -8.77 -29.15 -0.60
CA ASP A 317 -7.45 -28.87 -0.04
C ASP A 317 -6.80 -27.66 -0.71
N GLY A 318 -6.69 -26.54 -0.01
CA GLY A 318 -5.91 -25.40 -0.45
C GLY A 318 -6.17 -24.17 0.39
N SER A 319 -5.13 -23.63 1.03
CA SER A 319 -5.17 -22.44 1.88
C SER A 319 -5.36 -21.13 1.13
N GLY A 320 -5.13 -21.10 -0.19
CA GLY A 320 -5.01 -19.86 -0.94
C GLY A 320 -3.75 -19.03 -0.59
N LEU A 321 -2.82 -19.57 0.21
CA LEU A 321 -1.59 -18.91 0.63
C LEU A 321 -0.42 -19.22 -0.31
N GLY A 322 -0.42 -20.37 -0.98
CA GLY A 322 0.74 -20.88 -1.71
C GLY A 322 1.28 -19.91 -2.78
N LEU A 323 0.40 -19.33 -3.63
CA LEU A 323 0.83 -18.38 -4.67
C LEU A 323 1.15 -17.00 -4.11
N ALA A 324 0.49 -16.55 -3.04
CA ALA A 324 0.86 -15.33 -2.33
C ALA A 324 2.29 -15.44 -1.74
N VAL A 325 2.61 -16.56 -1.11
CA VAL A 325 3.99 -16.85 -0.64
C VAL A 325 4.99 -16.89 -1.80
N CYS A 326 4.61 -17.42 -2.97
CA CYS A 326 5.47 -17.38 -4.16
C CYS A 326 5.78 -15.94 -4.58
N LYS A 327 4.76 -15.08 -4.61
CA LYS A 327 4.91 -13.67 -4.96
C LYS A 327 5.88 -12.98 -4.02
N GLU A 328 5.66 -13.07 -2.72
CA GLU A 328 6.52 -12.46 -1.70
C GLU A 328 7.98 -12.92 -1.82
N ILE A 329 8.21 -14.23 -1.98
CA ILE A 329 9.58 -14.76 -2.14
C ILE A 329 10.23 -14.20 -3.40
N VAL A 330 9.51 -14.16 -4.53
CA VAL A 330 10.06 -13.64 -5.80
C VAL A 330 10.34 -12.14 -5.71
N GLU A 331 9.45 -11.35 -5.11
CA GLU A 331 9.63 -9.91 -4.91
C GLU A 331 10.82 -9.61 -3.97
N LEU A 332 11.04 -10.40 -2.93
CA LEU A 332 12.24 -10.30 -2.09
C LEU A 332 13.55 -10.58 -2.86
N HIS A 333 13.50 -11.39 -3.92
CA HIS A 333 14.62 -11.58 -4.84
C HIS A 333 14.73 -10.47 -5.91
N ASN A 334 14.00 -9.34 -5.74
CA ASN A 334 13.87 -8.27 -6.74
C ASN A 334 13.39 -8.77 -8.10
N GLY A 335 12.60 -9.84 -8.10
CA GLY A 335 11.98 -10.45 -9.25
C GLY A 335 10.53 -10.01 -9.44
N HIS A 336 9.90 -10.57 -10.46
CA HIS A 336 8.48 -10.38 -10.74
C HIS A 336 7.83 -11.71 -11.11
N ILE A 337 6.58 -11.95 -10.62
CA ILE A 337 5.80 -13.14 -10.92
C ILE A 337 4.46 -12.75 -11.55
N TRP A 338 4.07 -13.47 -12.59
CA TRP A 338 2.77 -13.30 -13.24
C TRP A 338 2.30 -14.63 -13.80
N ALA A 339 1.07 -14.68 -14.30
CA ALA A 339 0.49 -15.89 -14.86
C ALA A 339 -0.26 -15.61 -16.17
N THR A 340 -0.29 -16.62 -17.02
CA THR A 340 -1.21 -16.69 -18.16
C THR A 340 -1.94 -18.02 -18.09
N SER A 341 -3.23 -18.02 -18.40
CA SER A 341 -4.03 -19.24 -18.36
C SER A 341 -5.17 -19.15 -19.35
N LYS A 342 -5.65 -20.33 -19.75
CA LYS A 342 -6.88 -20.46 -20.51
C LYS A 342 -7.66 -21.64 -19.95
N GLU A 343 -8.92 -21.42 -19.61
CA GLU A 343 -9.81 -22.45 -19.12
C GLU A 343 -9.82 -23.67 -20.03
N GLY A 344 -9.67 -24.87 -19.47
CA GLY A 344 -9.55 -26.13 -20.19
C GLY A 344 -8.20 -26.45 -20.81
N SER A 345 -7.25 -25.48 -20.84
CA SER A 345 -5.96 -25.63 -21.53
C SER A 345 -4.77 -25.75 -20.59
N GLY A 346 -4.88 -25.21 -19.35
CA GLY A 346 -3.82 -25.20 -18.36
C GLY A 346 -3.37 -23.79 -17.97
N THR A 347 -2.35 -23.72 -17.13
CA THR A 347 -1.80 -22.46 -16.57
C THR A 347 -0.30 -22.41 -16.74
N THR A 348 0.21 -21.22 -17.01
CA THR A 348 1.66 -20.93 -17.01
C THR A 348 1.95 -19.83 -16.00
N ILE A 349 2.76 -20.15 -15.00
CA ILE A 349 3.31 -19.19 -14.04
C ILE A 349 4.69 -18.79 -14.52
N MET A 350 4.92 -17.49 -14.63
CA MET A 350 6.17 -16.90 -15.11
C MET A 350 6.85 -16.14 -13.99
N ILE A 351 8.16 -16.33 -13.84
CA ILE A 351 9.01 -15.69 -12.83
C ILE A 351 10.19 -15.04 -13.54
N SER A 352 10.34 -13.74 -13.36
CA SER A 352 11.50 -12.99 -13.83
C SER A 352 12.45 -12.74 -12.65
N LEU A 353 13.75 -13.02 -12.83
CA LEU A 353 14.81 -12.69 -11.87
C LEU A 353 15.89 -11.86 -12.56
N ASN A 354 16.57 -11.00 -11.80
CA ASN A 354 17.67 -10.21 -12.30
C ASN A 354 18.89 -11.12 -12.54
N ARG A 355 19.49 -10.99 -13.73
CA ARG A 355 20.69 -11.72 -14.10
C ARG A 355 21.91 -10.99 -13.58
N GLU A 356 22.80 -11.74 -12.93
CA GLU A 356 24.13 -11.29 -12.56
C GLU A 356 25.13 -11.46 -13.71
N ALA A 357 26.04 -10.50 -13.83
CA ALA A 357 27.04 -10.49 -14.89
C ALA A 357 28.11 -11.61 -14.69
#